data_aa85035529d5c12443317b22dc9da6aa
#
_entry.id   aa85035529d5c12443317b22dc9da6aa
#
_cell.length_a   1.000
_cell.length_b   1.000
_cell.length_c   1.000
_cell.angle_alpha   90.00
_cell.angle_beta   90.00
_cell.angle_gamma   90.00
#
_symmetry.space_group_name_H-M   'P 1'
#
loop_
_entity.id
_entity.type
_entity.pdbx_description
1 polymer ?
#
loop_
_entity_poly.entity_id
_entity_poly.type
_entity_poly.pdbx_seq_one_letter_code
_entity_poly.pdbx_strand_id
1 'polypeptide(L)'
;MGYQATIKKQGLLAIFDIKGDASAVAKRLSKLGFSVPENKNMAVEKNGQHLCWIGETQWLLLAPAEKEAQLLDSLVPHDPALDCRVVLVSDAYSFFSVRGNQADDILAIASPLDIRRINFPDNAASYTELFGIRGLVLRRQNGYSIAVERSYADMVSVYFNKVLTGKG
;
A
#
# COMPACT_ATOMS: atom_id res chain seq x y z
N MET A 1 8.98 25.75 13.36
CA MET A 1 10.01 24.75 13.01
C MET A 1 9.34 23.65 12.23
N GLY A 2 9.88 23.26 11.09
CA GLY A 2 9.34 22.14 10.29
C GLY A 2 9.80 20.79 10.83
N TYR A 3 9.07 19.72 10.44
CA TYR A 3 9.44 18.35 10.82
C TYR A 3 10.70 17.87 10.05
N GLN A 4 11.52 17.07 10.72
CA GLN A 4 12.69 16.41 10.13
C GLN A 4 12.23 15.12 9.39
N ALA A 5 11.51 15.33 8.33
CA ALA A 5 11.00 14.26 7.48
C ALA A 5 10.94 14.72 6.02
N THR A 6 10.90 13.76 5.12
CA THR A 6 10.76 13.98 3.68
C THR A 6 9.51 13.27 3.19
N ILE A 7 8.68 13.98 2.45
CA ILE A 7 7.51 13.41 1.77
C ILE A 7 7.72 13.58 0.27
N LYS A 8 7.58 12.48 -0.48
CA LYS A 8 7.72 12.49 -1.94
C LYS A 8 6.59 11.71 -2.59
N LYS A 9 5.92 12.30 -3.57
CA LYS A 9 5.04 11.57 -4.47
C LYS A 9 5.89 10.56 -5.25
N GLN A 10 5.44 9.31 -5.28
CA GLN A 10 6.13 8.22 -5.96
C GLN A 10 5.73 8.18 -7.44
N GLY A 11 6.57 7.53 -8.27
CA GLY A 11 6.20 7.15 -9.63
C GLY A 11 5.05 6.13 -9.65
N LEU A 12 4.65 5.76 -10.86
CA LEU A 12 3.61 4.75 -11.07
C LEU A 12 4.08 3.39 -10.55
N LEU A 13 3.14 2.64 -9.97
CA LEU A 13 3.30 1.24 -9.60
C LEU A 13 2.29 0.39 -10.37
N ALA A 14 2.65 -0.85 -10.65
CA ALA A 14 1.69 -1.86 -11.04
C ALA A 14 0.94 -2.34 -9.79
N ILE A 15 -0.40 -2.24 -9.80
CA ILE A 15 -1.23 -2.54 -8.64
C ILE A 15 -2.33 -3.51 -9.05
N PHE A 16 -2.38 -4.65 -8.36
CA PHE A 16 -3.41 -5.66 -8.57
C PHE A 16 -4.24 -5.81 -7.30
N ASP A 17 -5.55 -5.57 -7.43
CA ASP A 17 -6.54 -5.88 -6.39
C ASP A 17 -6.96 -7.35 -6.57
N ILE A 18 -6.70 -8.15 -5.54
CA ILE A 18 -6.91 -9.60 -5.55
C ILE A 18 -7.96 -9.91 -4.49
N LYS A 19 -9.05 -10.56 -4.91
CA LYS A 19 -10.14 -10.97 -4.01
C LYS A 19 -10.42 -12.44 -4.16
N GLY A 20 -10.59 -13.12 -3.03
CA GLY A 20 -10.89 -14.55 -2.99
C GLY A 20 -10.58 -15.16 -1.63
N ASP A 21 -10.77 -16.47 -1.53
CA ASP A 21 -10.34 -17.20 -0.34
C ASP A 21 -8.82 -17.28 -0.26
N ALA A 22 -8.27 -17.29 0.96
CA ALA A 22 -6.83 -17.30 1.19
C ALA A 22 -6.13 -18.47 0.48
N SER A 23 -6.76 -19.65 0.43
CA SER A 23 -6.23 -20.82 -0.28
C SER A 23 -6.17 -20.63 -1.81
N ALA A 24 -7.21 -20.03 -2.39
CA ALA A 24 -7.27 -19.73 -3.82
C ALA A 24 -6.25 -18.67 -4.20
N VAL A 25 -6.13 -17.62 -3.39
CA VAL A 25 -5.13 -16.56 -3.55
C VAL A 25 -3.72 -17.12 -3.42
N ALA A 26 -3.45 -17.94 -2.39
CA ALA A 26 -2.14 -18.57 -2.21
C ALA A 26 -1.76 -19.45 -3.41
N LYS A 27 -2.68 -20.27 -3.92
CA LYS A 27 -2.48 -21.09 -5.12
C LYS A 27 -2.17 -20.23 -6.36
N ARG A 28 -2.86 -19.10 -6.51
CA ARG A 28 -2.63 -18.17 -7.63
C ARG A 28 -1.24 -17.54 -7.55
N LEU A 29 -0.87 -17.05 -6.38
CA LEU A 29 0.37 -16.31 -6.15
C LEU A 29 1.60 -17.22 -6.02
N SER A 30 1.42 -18.50 -5.67
CA SER A 30 2.53 -19.47 -5.63
C SER A 30 3.24 -19.63 -6.98
N LYS A 31 2.53 -19.44 -8.09
CA LYS A 31 3.11 -19.44 -9.44
C LYS A 31 4.14 -18.32 -9.64
N LEU A 32 4.01 -17.22 -8.91
CA LEU A 32 4.96 -16.10 -8.86
C LEU A 32 5.99 -16.27 -7.74
N GLY A 33 5.90 -17.38 -6.99
CA GLY A 33 6.74 -17.67 -5.84
C GLY A 33 6.45 -16.80 -4.62
N PHE A 34 5.24 -16.22 -4.51
CA PHE A 34 4.77 -15.57 -3.29
C PHE A 34 4.13 -16.58 -2.36
N SER A 35 4.40 -16.40 -1.06
CA SER A 35 3.53 -16.88 0.02
C SER A 35 2.62 -15.74 0.46
N VAL A 36 1.38 -16.05 0.81
CA VAL A 36 0.50 -15.05 1.44
C VAL A 36 1.01 -14.71 2.84
N PRO A 37 0.82 -13.46 3.32
CA PRO A 37 1.11 -13.12 4.72
C PRO A 37 0.37 -14.06 5.68
N GLU A 38 1.01 -14.42 6.80
CA GLU A 38 0.40 -15.29 7.81
C GLU A 38 -0.71 -14.60 8.60
N ASN A 39 -0.62 -13.28 8.72
CA ASN A 39 -1.57 -12.46 9.48
C ASN A 39 -2.19 -11.37 8.61
N LYS A 40 -3.46 -11.05 8.90
CA LYS A 40 -4.15 -9.89 8.33
C LYS A 40 -3.41 -8.61 8.68
N ASN A 41 -3.53 -7.61 7.83
CA ASN A 41 -2.85 -6.32 7.94
C ASN A 41 -1.31 -6.41 7.92
N MET A 42 -0.79 -7.45 7.31
CA MET A 42 0.64 -7.62 7.06
C MET A 42 0.94 -7.70 5.56
N ALA A 43 2.17 -7.43 5.22
CA ALA A 43 2.69 -7.60 3.86
C ALA A 43 3.90 -8.53 3.86
N VAL A 44 4.08 -9.24 2.76
CA VAL A 44 5.33 -9.92 2.43
C VAL A 44 6.00 -9.21 1.26
N GLU A 45 7.32 -9.08 1.34
CA GLU A 45 8.11 -8.48 0.27
C GLU A 45 8.92 -9.55 -0.44
N LYS A 46 8.96 -9.45 -1.78
CA LYS A 46 9.81 -10.28 -2.61
C LYS A 46 10.23 -9.51 -3.86
N ASN A 47 11.54 -9.36 -4.06
CA ASN A 47 12.12 -8.71 -5.25
C ASN A 47 11.52 -7.34 -5.57
N GLY A 48 11.32 -6.50 -4.55
CA GLY A 48 10.74 -5.17 -4.67
C GLY A 48 9.23 -5.14 -4.90
N GLN A 49 8.56 -6.28 -4.82
CA GLN A 49 7.11 -6.41 -4.88
C GLN A 49 6.57 -6.67 -3.47
N HIS A 50 5.38 -6.14 -3.17
CA HIS A 50 4.73 -6.27 -1.86
C HIS A 50 3.34 -6.85 -2.03
N LEU A 51 3.08 -7.97 -1.38
CA LEU A 51 1.75 -8.54 -1.24
C LEU A 51 1.21 -8.16 0.13
N CYS A 52 0.20 -7.30 0.15
CA CYS A 52 -0.45 -6.80 1.36
C CYS A 52 -1.78 -7.51 1.59
N TRP A 53 -2.01 -8.10 2.75
CA TRP A 53 -3.31 -8.64 3.16
C TRP A 53 -4.11 -7.54 3.88
N ILE A 54 -5.03 -6.89 3.18
CA ILE A 54 -5.68 -5.64 3.59
C ILE A 54 -7.15 -5.75 3.96
N GLY A 55 -7.72 -6.91 3.81
CA GLY A 55 -9.13 -7.19 4.13
C GLY A 55 -9.35 -8.68 4.29
N GLU A 56 -10.53 -9.10 4.73
CA GLU A 56 -10.82 -10.50 5.04
C GLU A 56 -10.54 -11.43 3.86
N THR A 57 -10.96 -11.01 2.67
CA THR A 57 -10.78 -11.73 1.40
C THR A 57 -10.11 -10.86 0.36
N GLN A 58 -9.28 -9.90 0.77
CA GLN A 58 -8.69 -8.91 -0.13
C GLN A 58 -7.20 -8.71 0.11
N TRP A 59 -6.46 -8.73 -0.99
CA TRP A 59 -5.03 -8.47 -1.03
C TRP A 59 -4.72 -7.42 -2.10
N LEU A 60 -3.64 -6.67 -1.90
CA LEU A 60 -3.03 -5.83 -2.94
C LEU A 60 -1.63 -6.34 -3.23
N LEU A 61 -1.36 -6.60 -4.51
CA LEU A 61 0.01 -6.77 -4.98
C LEU A 61 0.50 -5.45 -5.56
N LEU A 62 1.56 -4.92 -4.99
CA LEU A 62 2.25 -3.73 -5.43
C LEU A 62 3.57 -4.13 -6.09
N ALA A 63 3.84 -3.67 -7.29
CA ALA A 63 5.05 -4.00 -8.02
C ALA A 63 5.59 -2.77 -8.78
N PRO A 64 6.86 -2.79 -9.19
CA PRO A 64 7.40 -1.82 -10.14
C PRO A 64 6.56 -1.79 -11.43
N ALA A 65 6.34 -0.60 -11.99
CA ALA A 65 5.45 -0.41 -13.15
C ALA A 65 5.89 -1.23 -14.38
N GLU A 66 7.19 -1.42 -14.57
CA GLU A 66 7.74 -2.21 -15.67
C GLU A 66 7.37 -3.71 -15.63
N LYS A 67 6.90 -4.20 -14.47
CA LYS A 67 6.43 -5.58 -14.32
C LYS A 67 4.93 -5.75 -14.62
N GLU A 68 4.20 -4.68 -14.89
CA GLU A 68 2.74 -4.72 -15.04
C GLU A 68 2.27 -5.72 -16.09
N ALA A 69 2.82 -5.64 -17.30
CA ALA A 69 2.41 -6.52 -18.41
C ALA A 69 2.67 -8.01 -18.09
N GLN A 70 3.85 -8.32 -17.55
CA GLN A 70 4.21 -9.69 -17.16
C GLN A 70 3.30 -10.22 -16.05
N LEU A 71 3.00 -9.40 -15.04
CA LEU A 71 2.14 -9.80 -13.94
C LEU A 71 0.69 -9.94 -14.37
N LEU A 72 0.23 -9.06 -15.27
CA LEU A 72 -1.11 -9.14 -15.83
C LEU A 72 -1.34 -10.47 -16.54
N ASP A 73 -0.40 -10.86 -17.41
CA ASP A 73 -0.44 -12.14 -18.13
C ASP A 73 -0.40 -13.35 -17.19
N SER A 74 0.38 -13.26 -16.12
CA SER A 74 0.55 -14.36 -15.17
C SER A 74 -0.60 -14.51 -14.17
N LEU A 75 -1.22 -13.39 -13.77
CA LEU A 75 -2.21 -13.34 -12.68
C LEU A 75 -3.64 -13.39 -13.17
N VAL A 76 -3.94 -12.74 -14.30
CA VAL A 76 -5.30 -12.69 -14.82
C VAL A 76 -5.51 -13.90 -15.72
N PRO A 77 -6.35 -14.86 -15.34
CA PRO A 77 -6.62 -16.04 -16.17
C PRO A 77 -7.43 -15.64 -17.39
N HIS A 78 -7.20 -16.36 -18.49
CA HIS A 78 -8.05 -16.24 -19.70
C HIS A 78 -9.49 -16.69 -19.41
N ASP A 79 -9.66 -17.68 -18.52
CA ASP A 79 -10.96 -18.08 -17.99
C ASP A 79 -11.14 -17.52 -16.56
N PRO A 80 -12.26 -16.84 -16.27
CA PRO A 80 -12.51 -16.30 -14.96
C PRO A 80 -12.61 -17.42 -13.92
N ALA A 81 -11.64 -17.49 -13.03
CA ALA A 81 -11.75 -18.33 -11.84
C ALA A 81 -12.78 -17.72 -10.90
N LEU A 82 -13.77 -18.51 -10.49
CA LEU A 82 -14.82 -18.03 -9.60
C LEU A 82 -14.34 -17.79 -8.16
N ASP A 83 -13.25 -18.44 -7.78
CA ASP A 83 -12.69 -18.44 -6.42
C ASP A 83 -11.64 -17.36 -6.15
N CYS A 84 -11.10 -16.76 -7.20
CA CYS A 84 -10.09 -15.70 -7.09
C CYS A 84 -10.20 -14.71 -8.25
N ARG A 85 -10.49 -13.46 -7.93
CA ARG A 85 -10.54 -12.34 -8.89
C ARG A 85 -9.29 -11.51 -8.77
N VAL A 86 -8.70 -11.12 -9.90
CA VAL A 86 -7.58 -10.22 -9.99
C VAL A 86 -7.92 -9.09 -10.94
N VAL A 87 -7.79 -7.86 -10.46
CA VAL A 87 -8.10 -6.65 -11.24
C VAL A 87 -6.89 -5.73 -11.21
N LEU A 88 -6.45 -5.29 -12.37
CA LEU A 88 -5.43 -4.24 -12.49
C LEU A 88 -6.04 -2.90 -12.11
N VAL A 89 -5.44 -2.22 -11.12
CA VAL A 89 -5.92 -0.95 -10.58
C VAL A 89 -4.80 0.10 -10.46
N SER A 90 -3.77 -0.01 -11.30
CA SER A 90 -2.60 0.89 -11.28
C SER A 90 -2.98 2.37 -11.38
N ASP A 91 -4.03 2.68 -12.14
CA ASP A 91 -4.49 4.04 -12.33
C ASP A 91 -5.35 4.59 -11.18
N ALA A 92 -5.79 3.73 -10.27
CA ALA A 92 -6.69 4.14 -9.18
C ALA A 92 -5.97 4.89 -8.05
N TYR A 93 -4.65 4.71 -7.89
CA TYR A 93 -3.93 5.19 -6.73
C TYR A 93 -2.77 6.14 -7.07
N SER A 94 -2.47 7.02 -6.12
CA SER A 94 -1.22 7.78 -6.06
C SER A 94 -0.50 7.43 -4.75
N PHE A 95 0.81 7.19 -4.86
CA PHE A 95 1.65 6.82 -3.72
C PHE A 95 2.54 7.96 -3.27
N PHE A 96 2.74 8.02 -1.95
CA PHE A 96 3.68 8.93 -1.29
C PHE A 96 4.60 8.13 -0.38
N SER A 97 5.88 8.49 -0.34
CA SER A 97 6.77 8.02 0.72
C SER A 97 6.90 9.10 1.79
N VAL A 98 6.77 8.70 3.05
CA VAL A 98 7.05 9.52 4.23
C VAL A 98 8.25 8.91 4.93
N ARG A 99 9.37 9.62 5.01
CA ARG A 99 10.64 9.10 5.53
C ARG A 99 11.31 10.09 6.46
N GLY A 100 12.08 9.58 7.41
CA GLY A 100 12.88 10.37 8.35
C GLY A 100 12.50 10.11 9.80
N ASN A 101 13.25 10.71 10.71
CA ASN A 101 13.13 10.45 12.15
C ASN A 101 11.76 10.85 12.72
N GLN A 102 11.08 11.82 12.07
CA GLN A 102 9.75 12.29 12.47
C GLN A 102 8.64 11.82 11.52
N ALA A 103 8.85 10.73 10.78
CA ALA A 103 7.82 10.15 9.93
C ALA A 103 6.59 9.69 10.73
N ASP A 104 6.80 9.18 11.95
CA ASP A 104 5.73 8.76 12.85
C ASP A 104 4.89 9.98 13.31
N ASP A 105 5.52 11.11 13.63
CA ASP A 105 4.82 12.34 14.01
C ASP A 105 3.92 12.86 12.88
N ILE A 106 4.44 12.83 11.64
CA ILE A 106 3.67 13.24 10.46
C ILE A 106 2.47 12.32 10.25
N LEU A 107 2.67 11.00 10.36
CA LEU A 107 1.57 10.07 10.16
C LEU A 107 0.52 10.17 11.27
N ALA A 108 0.93 10.43 12.52
CA ALA A 108 0.01 10.66 13.62
C ALA A 108 -0.88 11.90 13.44
N ILE A 109 -0.42 12.91 12.69
CA ILE A 109 -1.25 14.07 12.31
C ILE A 109 -2.20 13.68 11.17
N ALA A 110 -1.75 12.88 10.23
CA ALA A 110 -2.49 12.54 9.03
C ALA A 110 -3.57 11.46 9.26
N SER A 111 -3.42 10.61 10.28
CA SER A 111 -4.20 9.38 10.44
C SER A 111 -4.46 9.05 11.91
N PRO A 112 -5.67 8.52 12.24
CA PRO A 112 -5.97 7.98 13.56
C PRO A 112 -5.38 6.58 13.82
N LEU A 113 -4.63 6.02 12.85
CA LEU A 113 -4.03 4.70 12.97
C LEU A 113 -3.07 4.64 14.15
N ASP A 114 -3.18 3.61 15.00
CA ASP A 114 -2.20 3.34 16.03
C ASP A 114 -0.91 2.80 15.41
N ILE A 115 0.02 3.70 15.18
CA ILE A 115 1.29 3.40 14.52
C ILE A 115 2.38 2.89 15.47
N ARG A 116 2.10 2.67 16.75
CA ARG A 116 3.08 2.07 17.66
C ARG A 116 3.51 0.70 17.13
N ARG A 117 4.80 0.39 17.21
CA ARG A 117 5.37 -0.84 16.61
C ARG A 117 4.74 -2.13 17.12
N ILE A 118 4.17 -2.12 18.33
CA ILE A 118 3.47 -3.28 18.87
C ILE A 118 2.16 -3.57 18.13
N ASN A 119 1.48 -2.54 17.61
CA ASN A 119 0.19 -2.66 16.92
C ASN A 119 0.34 -2.54 15.40
N PHE A 120 1.38 -1.85 14.93
CA PHE A 120 1.67 -1.65 13.51
C PHE A 120 3.17 -1.90 13.25
N PRO A 121 3.63 -3.17 13.28
CA PRO A 121 5.04 -3.54 13.13
C PRO A 121 5.55 -3.29 11.70
N ASP A 122 6.83 -3.55 11.47
CA ASP A 122 7.43 -3.50 10.14
C ASP A 122 6.68 -4.41 9.17
N ASN A 123 6.46 -3.93 7.95
CA ASN A 123 5.62 -4.55 6.93
C ASN A 123 4.11 -4.65 7.27
N ALA A 124 3.64 -4.01 8.34
CA ALA A 124 2.20 -3.87 8.52
C ALA A 124 1.59 -3.00 7.41
N ALA A 125 0.41 -3.41 6.93
CA ALA A 125 -0.33 -2.72 5.87
C ALA A 125 -1.81 -2.66 6.24
N SER A 126 -2.40 -1.48 6.21
CA SER A 126 -3.82 -1.31 6.54
C SER A 126 -4.43 -0.16 5.77
N TYR A 127 -5.70 -0.33 5.40
CA TYR A 127 -6.53 0.82 5.08
C TYR A 127 -6.90 1.55 6.35
N THR A 128 -6.84 2.86 6.28
CA THR A 128 -7.18 3.77 7.36
C THR A 128 -7.69 5.09 6.78
N GLU A 129 -7.99 6.04 7.66
CA GLU A 129 -8.25 7.41 7.26
C GLU A 129 -6.94 8.19 7.18
N LEU A 130 -6.80 9.00 6.13
CA LEU A 130 -5.70 9.93 5.89
C LEU A 130 -6.28 11.28 5.54
N PHE A 131 -6.14 12.27 6.42
CA PHE A 131 -6.74 13.61 6.25
C PHE A 131 -8.23 13.57 5.90
N GLY A 132 -9.00 12.65 6.51
CA GLY A 132 -10.44 12.52 6.28
C GLY A 132 -10.84 11.66 5.08
N ILE A 133 -9.91 11.09 4.33
CA ILE A 133 -10.18 10.20 3.20
C ILE A 133 -9.58 8.80 3.42
N ARG A 134 -10.15 7.81 2.77
CA ARG A 134 -9.60 6.44 2.82
C ARG A 134 -8.25 6.37 2.13
N GLY A 135 -7.26 5.79 2.80
CA GLY A 135 -5.94 5.54 2.25
C GLY A 135 -5.33 4.25 2.79
N LEU A 136 -4.34 3.74 2.07
CA LEU A 136 -3.52 2.61 2.49
C LEU A 136 -2.26 3.15 3.15
N VAL A 137 -1.91 2.60 4.30
CA VAL A 137 -0.62 2.81 4.95
C VAL A 137 0.13 1.49 4.99
N LEU A 138 1.35 1.48 4.47
CA LEU A 138 2.29 0.37 4.56
C LEU A 138 3.53 0.85 5.31
N ARG A 139 3.82 0.24 6.48
CA ARG A 139 5.04 0.54 7.22
C ARG A 139 6.26 -0.01 6.48
N ARG A 140 7.28 0.81 6.40
CA ARG A 140 8.59 0.49 5.82
C ARG A 140 9.66 0.64 6.88
N GLN A 141 10.84 0.11 6.62
CA GLN A 141 11.96 0.15 7.57
C GLN A 141 12.26 1.58 8.10
N ASN A 142 12.17 2.60 7.24
CA ASN A 142 12.48 4.00 7.58
C ASN A 142 11.30 4.94 7.31
N GLY A 143 10.07 4.55 7.68
CA GLY A 143 8.87 5.36 7.50
C GLY A 143 7.72 4.60 6.86
N TYR A 144 7.05 5.21 5.88
CA TYR A 144 5.80 4.69 5.33
C TYR A 144 5.73 4.86 3.81
N SER A 145 5.04 3.92 3.17
CA SER A 145 4.42 4.12 1.87
C SER A 145 2.93 4.33 2.08
N ILE A 146 2.39 5.41 1.54
CA ILE A 146 1.00 5.81 1.71
C ILE A 146 0.37 5.88 0.33
N ALA A 147 -0.83 5.32 0.17
CA ALA A 147 -1.59 5.44 -1.06
C ALA A 147 -2.98 6.01 -0.80
N VAL A 148 -3.40 6.89 -1.69
CA VAL A 148 -4.76 7.44 -1.73
C VAL A 148 -5.31 7.30 -3.14
N GLU A 149 -6.63 7.36 -3.30
CA GLU A 149 -7.21 7.46 -4.63
C GLU A 149 -6.62 8.64 -5.40
N ARG A 150 -6.34 8.44 -6.67
CA ARG A 150 -5.65 9.42 -7.52
C ARG A 150 -6.32 10.79 -7.53
N SER A 151 -7.65 10.83 -7.47
CA SER A 151 -8.43 12.07 -7.41
C SER A 151 -8.12 12.97 -6.21
N TYR A 152 -7.62 12.40 -5.12
CA TYR A 152 -7.25 13.14 -3.90
C TYR A 152 -5.75 13.45 -3.79
N ALA A 153 -4.93 13.03 -4.74
CA ALA A 153 -3.49 13.14 -4.64
C ALA A 153 -2.98 14.58 -4.43
N ASP A 154 -3.57 15.54 -5.11
CA ASP A 154 -3.14 16.94 -5.01
C ASP A 154 -3.56 17.55 -3.66
N MET A 155 -4.77 17.23 -3.17
CA MET A 155 -5.22 17.63 -1.85
C MET A 155 -4.29 17.09 -0.75
N VAL A 156 -3.95 15.81 -0.83
CA VAL A 156 -3.04 15.16 0.13
C VAL A 156 -1.64 15.76 0.06
N SER A 157 -1.15 16.09 -1.14
CA SER A 157 0.13 16.79 -1.32
C SER A 157 0.15 18.13 -0.61
N VAL A 158 -0.93 18.90 -0.73
CA VAL A 158 -1.07 20.21 -0.04
C VAL A 158 -1.07 20.04 1.47
N TYR A 159 -1.81 19.06 2.01
CA TYR A 159 -1.85 18.81 3.44
C TYR A 159 -0.51 18.35 4.00
N PHE A 160 0.18 17.45 3.32
CA PHE A 160 1.51 17.04 3.70
C PHE A 160 2.51 18.21 3.71
N ASN A 161 2.44 19.09 2.72
CA ASN A 161 3.29 20.28 2.69
C ASN A 161 3.00 21.24 3.87
N LYS A 162 1.73 21.42 4.25
CA LYS A 162 1.35 22.20 5.43
C LYS A 162 1.91 21.60 6.70
N VAL A 163 1.77 20.27 6.88
CA VAL A 163 2.33 19.58 8.04
C VAL A 163 3.85 19.75 8.09
N LEU A 164 4.57 19.53 6.98
CA LEU A 164 6.02 19.68 6.94
C LEU A 164 6.51 21.09 7.29
N THR A 165 5.80 22.11 6.81
CA THR A 165 6.23 23.51 6.98
C THR A 165 5.73 24.14 8.28
N GLY A 166 4.80 23.51 8.99
CA GLY A 166 4.13 24.06 10.17
C GLY A 166 3.34 25.32 9.87
N LYS A 167 2.96 25.56 8.62
CA LYS A 167 2.12 26.68 8.19
C LYS A 167 0.69 26.18 8.07
N GLY A 168 -0.12 26.55 9.06
CA GLY A 168 -1.57 26.37 9.01
C GLY A 168 -2.26 27.33 8.09
#